data_81823d65a2538773cb7c34cbd03cc596
#
_entry.id   81823d65a2538773cb7c34cbd03cc596
#
_cell.length_a   1.000
_cell.length_b   1.000
_cell.length_c   1.000
_cell.angle_alpha   90.00
_cell.angle_beta   90.00
_cell.angle_gamma   90.00
#
_symmetry.space_group_name_H-M   'P 1'
#
loop_
_entity.id
_entity.type
_entity.pdbx_description
1 polymer ?
#
loop_
_entity_poly.entity_id
_entity_poly.type
_entity_poly.pdbx_seq_one_letter_code
_entity_poly.pdbx_strand_id
1 'polypeptide(L)'
;MHRDIKSSNILLDKEFKAYVADFGLARLILPNKTHVTTELVGTMGYIPPEYGQAWVATLRGDMYSFGVVLLELLTGRRPVPVLSTSKELVPWVLQMRSEGKQFEVLDPTLKGTRYDEQMLKVLETACNCVDHNQFRRPAIMEVVSCLDSIDADLQT
;
A
#
# COMPACT_ATOMS: atom_id res chain seq x y z
N MET A 1 5.18 -11.34 -9.73
CA MET A 1 4.16 -10.51 -9.06
C MET A 1 3.12 -11.38 -8.37
N HIS A 2 2.60 -10.88 -7.26
CA HIS A 2 1.67 -11.61 -6.37
C HIS A 2 0.21 -11.50 -6.84
N ARG A 3 -0.26 -10.30 -7.16
CA ARG A 3 -1.59 -9.96 -7.68
C ARG A 3 -2.74 -9.98 -6.67
N ASP A 4 -2.49 -10.31 -5.41
CA ASP A 4 -3.47 -10.23 -4.33
C ASP A 4 -2.81 -9.83 -3.00
N ILE A 5 -1.95 -8.79 -3.05
CA ILE A 5 -1.40 -8.19 -1.83
C ILE A 5 -2.53 -7.49 -1.07
N LYS A 6 -2.72 -7.90 0.18
CA LYS A 6 -3.73 -7.36 1.10
C LYS A 6 -3.35 -7.71 2.54
N SER A 7 -3.91 -7.00 3.51
CA SER A 7 -3.60 -7.22 4.93
C SER A 7 -3.87 -8.67 5.39
N SER A 8 -4.95 -9.31 4.91
CA SER A 8 -5.27 -10.69 5.28
C SER A 8 -4.34 -11.75 4.69
N ASN A 9 -3.50 -11.40 3.71
CA ASN A 9 -2.47 -12.26 3.13
C ASN A 9 -1.06 -11.96 3.69
N ILE A 10 -0.97 -11.13 4.73
CA ILE A 10 0.28 -10.88 5.46
C ILE A 10 0.14 -11.49 6.84
N LEU A 11 0.89 -12.57 7.07
CA LEU A 11 0.87 -13.32 8.32
C LEU A 11 2.03 -12.86 9.21
N LEU A 12 1.78 -12.76 10.50
CA LEU A 12 2.79 -12.43 11.49
C LEU A 12 3.10 -13.66 12.33
N ASP A 13 4.37 -13.92 12.60
CA ASP A 13 4.78 -14.90 13.59
C ASP A 13 4.79 -14.29 15.02
N LYS A 14 5.25 -15.05 15.98
CA LYS A 14 5.28 -14.64 17.40
C LYS A 14 6.24 -13.48 17.65
N GLU A 15 7.24 -13.31 16.82
CA GLU A 15 8.22 -12.24 16.84
C GLU A 15 7.80 -11.02 15.98
N PHE A 16 6.55 -11.01 15.49
CA PHE A 16 6.00 -9.98 14.57
C PHE A 16 6.72 -9.89 13.22
N LYS A 17 7.42 -10.94 12.82
CA LYS A 17 7.98 -11.02 11.47
C LYS A 17 6.87 -11.28 10.47
N ALA A 18 6.83 -10.48 9.41
CA ALA A 18 5.78 -10.56 8.39
C ALA A 18 6.14 -11.53 7.26
N TYR A 19 5.16 -12.32 6.83
CA TYR A 19 5.25 -13.26 5.72
C TYR A 19 4.10 -13.04 4.76
N VAL A 20 4.41 -12.87 3.47
CA VAL A 20 3.39 -12.82 2.42
C VAL A 20 2.92 -14.24 2.11
N ALA A 21 1.61 -14.45 2.08
CA ALA A 21 0.95 -15.73 1.86
C ALA A 21 -0.03 -15.67 0.67
N ASP A 22 -0.58 -16.83 0.31
CA ASP A 22 -1.59 -16.99 -0.74
C ASP A 22 -1.11 -16.56 -2.14
N PHE A 23 -0.24 -17.36 -2.72
CA PHE A 23 0.28 -17.19 -4.08
C PHE A 23 -0.62 -17.78 -5.17
N GLY A 24 -1.90 -18.09 -4.89
CA GLY A 24 -2.83 -18.72 -5.83
C GLY A 24 -3.05 -17.91 -7.11
N LEU A 25 -2.94 -16.58 -7.03
CA LEU A 25 -3.05 -15.68 -8.17
C LEU A 25 -1.70 -15.24 -8.76
N ALA A 26 -0.57 -15.68 -8.18
CA ALA A 26 0.75 -15.23 -8.59
C ALA A 26 1.10 -15.61 -10.03
N ARG A 27 1.89 -14.76 -10.68
CA ARG A 27 2.43 -14.99 -12.02
C ARG A 27 3.91 -14.66 -12.09
N LEU A 28 4.67 -15.52 -12.74
CA LEU A 28 6.05 -15.22 -13.11
C LEU A 28 6.08 -14.21 -14.25
N ILE A 29 6.95 -13.22 -14.11
CA ILE A 29 7.25 -12.27 -15.18
C ILE A 29 8.58 -12.68 -15.78
N LEU A 30 8.61 -12.91 -17.09
CA LEU A 30 9.86 -13.18 -17.80
C LEU A 30 10.75 -11.94 -17.79
N PRO A 31 12.10 -12.07 -17.79
CA PRO A 31 13.03 -10.96 -17.65
C PRO A 31 12.81 -9.80 -18.63
N ASN A 32 12.26 -10.07 -19.80
CA ASN A 32 12.03 -9.09 -20.87
C ASN A 32 10.57 -8.60 -20.93
N LYS A 33 9.73 -8.90 -19.92
CA LYS A 33 8.33 -8.47 -19.87
C LYS A 33 8.07 -7.67 -18.61
N THR A 34 7.29 -6.60 -18.76
CA THR A 34 6.89 -5.71 -17.65
C THR A 34 5.48 -5.99 -17.14
N HIS A 35 4.73 -6.82 -17.85
CA HIS A 35 3.32 -7.08 -17.56
C HIS A 35 2.87 -8.46 -18.04
N VAL A 36 1.72 -8.89 -17.56
CA VAL A 36 1.01 -10.10 -18.04
C VAL A 36 -0.43 -9.71 -18.29
N THR A 37 -0.92 -10.00 -19.51
CA THR A 37 -2.35 -9.91 -19.83
C THR A 37 -3.09 -10.99 -19.05
N THR A 38 -4.17 -10.60 -18.35
CA THR A 38 -4.87 -11.53 -17.48
C THR A 38 -6.30 -11.07 -17.23
N GLU A 39 -7.14 -11.99 -16.75
CA GLU A 39 -8.44 -11.62 -16.19
C GLU A 39 -8.27 -10.67 -14.99
N LEU A 40 -9.26 -9.81 -14.77
CA LEU A 40 -9.29 -8.95 -13.59
C LEU A 40 -9.39 -9.83 -12.35
N VAL A 41 -8.33 -9.85 -11.57
CA VAL A 41 -8.25 -10.59 -10.32
C VAL A 41 -7.69 -9.69 -9.23
N GLY A 42 -7.98 -10.04 -7.98
CA GLY A 42 -7.55 -9.32 -6.79
C GLY A 42 -8.71 -9.01 -5.87
N THR A 43 -8.43 -8.34 -4.78
CA THR A 43 -9.40 -8.00 -3.74
C THR A 43 -9.81 -6.53 -3.87
N MET A 44 -11.14 -6.27 -3.83
CA MET A 44 -11.68 -4.92 -3.90
C MET A 44 -11.03 -3.99 -2.85
N GLY A 45 -10.71 -2.78 -3.29
CA GLY A 45 -10.01 -1.79 -2.47
C GLY A 45 -8.48 -1.87 -2.54
N TYR A 46 -7.92 -3.00 -3.01
CA TYR A 46 -6.47 -3.16 -3.25
C TYR A 46 -6.12 -3.20 -4.73
N ILE A 47 -7.12 -3.31 -5.61
CA ILE A 47 -6.93 -3.35 -7.05
C ILE A 47 -6.54 -1.97 -7.55
N PRO A 48 -5.42 -1.83 -8.29
CA PRO A 48 -5.01 -0.54 -8.83
C PRO A 48 -5.96 -0.08 -9.96
N PRO A 49 -6.14 1.24 -10.13
CA PRO A 49 -7.13 1.79 -11.06
C PRO A 49 -6.90 1.39 -12.52
N GLU A 50 -5.65 1.17 -12.95
CA GLU A 50 -5.32 0.76 -14.32
C GLU A 50 -5.80 -0.64 -14.69
N TYR A 51 -6.02 -1.53 -13.70
CA TYR A 51 -6.50 -2.89 -13.99
C TYR A 51 -7.91 -2.90 -14.58
N GLY A 52 -8.74 -1.92 -14.25
CA GLY A 52 -10.07 -1.75 -14.85
C GLY A 52 -10.06 -1.29 -16.31
N GLN A 53 -8.92 -0.77 -16.80
CA GLN A 53 -8.82 -0.18 -18.15
C GLN A 53 -8.10 -1.11 -19.15
N ALA A 54 -7.12 -1.87 -18.73
CA ALA A 54 -6.19 -2.53 -19.65
C ALA A 54 -6.07 -4.05 -19.48
N TRP A 55 -6.70 -4.65 -18.47
CA TRP A 55 -6.58 -6.10 -18.16
C TRP A 55 -5.11 -6.56 -18.07
N VAL A 56 -4.24 -5.68 -17.55
CA VAL A 56 -2.80 -5.88 -17.52
C VAL A 56 -2.32 -5.79 -16.08
N ALA A 57 -1.77 -6.89 -15.57
CA ALA A 57 -1.14 -6.92 -14.27
C ALA A 57 0.34 -6.52 -14.37
N THR A 58 0.81 -5.69 -13.46
CA THR A 58 2.17 -5.15 -13.41
C THR A 58 2.77 -5.27 -12.01
N LEU A 59 4.11 -5.22 -11.90
CA LEU A 59 4.78 -5.07 -10.59
C LEU A 59 4.36 -3.79 -9.87
N ARG A 60 4.05 -2.73 -10.62
CA ARG A 60 3.53 -1.46 -10.08
C ARG A 60 2.12 -1.62 -9.50
N GLY A 61 1.38 -2.64 -9.95
CA GLY A 61 0.08 -3.01 -9.36
C GLY A 61 0.24 -3.60 -7.95
N ASP A 62 1.22 -4.50 -7.74
CA ASP A 62 1.53 -5.00 -6.40
C ASP A 62 1.99 -3.87 -5.46
N MET A 63 2.73 -2.87 -5.99
CA MET A 63 3.13 -1.69 -5.22
C MET A 63 1.93 -0.84 -4.77
N TYR A 64 0.91 -0.67 -5.64
CA TYR A 64 -0.33 -0.02 -5.25
C TYR A 64 -1.02 -0.75 -4.10
N SER A 65 -1.20 -2.06 -4.24
CA SER A 65 -1.83 -2.90 -3.21
C SER A 65 -1.05 -2.85 -1.89
N PHE A 66 0.29 -2.85 -1.94
CA PHE A 66 1.14 -2.67 -0.77
C PHE A 66 0.96 -1.29 -0.12
N GLY A 67 0.88 -0.23 -0.94
CA GLY A 67 0.58 1.12 -0.44
C GLY A 67 -0.75 1.16 0.33
N VAL A 68 -1.79 0.47 -0.17
CA VAL A 68 -3.08 0.35 0.54
C VAL A 68 -2.90 -0.32 1.90
N VAL A 69 -2.10 -1.40 2.00
CA VAL A 69 -1.80 -2.05 3.28
C VAL A 69 -1.11 -1.08 4.26
N LEU A 70 -0.15 -0.29 3.81
CA LEU A 70 0.49 0.73 4.65
C LEU A 70 -0.52 1.76 5.15
N LEU A 71 -1.46 2.19 4.29
CA LEU A 71 -2.53 3.11 4.69
C LEU A 71 -3.46 2.48 5.74
N GLU A 72 -3.81 1.19 5.61
CA GLU A 72 -4.59 0.49 6.64
C GLU A 72 -3.88 0.51 7.99
N LEU A 73 -2.57 0.20 8.01
CA LEU A 73 -1.77 0.17 9.24
C LEU A 73 -1.70 1.54 9.92
N LEU A 74 -1.56 2.60 9.14
CA LEU A 74 -1.43 3.96 9.68
C LEU A 74 -2.75 4.58 10.13
N THR A 75 -3.86 4.19 9.50
CA THR A 75 -5.16 4.84 9.72
C THR A 75 -6.13 4.02 10.55
N GLY A 76 -5.87 2.71 10.72
CA GLY A 76 -6.80 1.76 11.33
C GLY A 76 -8.08 1.53 10.50
N ARG A 77 -8.15 2.02 9.26
CA ARG A 77 -9.34 1.93 8.39
C ARG A 77 -9.19 0.85 7.33
N ARG A 78 -10.31 0.22 6.97
CA ARG A 78 -10.37 -0.70 5.83
C ARG A 78 -10.40 0.06 4.51
N PRO A 79 -9.87 -0.52 3.40
CA PRO A 79 -9.86 0.12 2.08
C PRO A 79 -11.24 0.47 1.56
N VAL A 80 -12.19 -0.43 1.73
CA VAL A 80 -13.61 -0.23 1.37
C VAL A 80 -14.42 -0.10 2.66
N PRO A 81 -15.21 0.97 2.80
CA PRO A 81 -15.99 1.18 4.00
C PRO A 81 -17.14 0.15 4.09
N VAL A 82 -17.46 -0.27 5.32
CA VAL A 82 -18.61 -1.17 5.59
C VAL A 82 -19.94 -0.42 5.44
N LEU A 83 -19.93 0.90 5.68
CA LEU A 83 -21.11 1.76 5.57
C LEU A 83 -20.98 2.66 4.33
N SER A 84 -22.03 2.76 3.55
CA SER A 84 -22.09 3.55 2.31
C SER A 84 -21.85 5.05 2.49
N THR A 85 -21.91 5.56 3.72
CA THR A 85 -21.70 6.98 4.05
C THR A 85 -20.24 7.35 4.25
N SER A 86 -19.34 6.37 4.35
CA SER A 86 -17.91 6.60 4.56
C SER A 86 -17.16 6.65 3.23
N LYS A 87 -16.12 7.48 3.16
CA LYS A 87 -15.25 7.54 1.99
C LYS A 87 -14.32 6.32 1.94
N GLU A 88 -13.99 5.88 0.72
CA GLU A 88 -12.93 4.91 0.49
C GLU A 88 -11.57 5.43 0.99
N LEU A 89 -10.73 4.54 1.47
CA LEU A 89 -9.48 4.87 2.16
C LEU A 89 -8.53 5.71 1.30
N VAL A 90 -8.20 5.24 0.10
CA VAL A 90 -7.19 5.90 -0.76
C VAL A 90 -7.63 7.30 -1.18
N PRO A 91 -8.84 7.53 -1.76
CA PRO A 91 -9.30 8.86 -2.10
C PRO A 91 -9.34 9.81 -0.90
N TRP A 92 -9.76 9.31 0.27
CA TRP A 92 -9.81 10.13 1.48
C TRP A 92 -8.41 10.57 1.93
N VAL A 93 -7.44 9.65 1.99
CA VAL A 93 -6.07 10.00 2.42
C VAL A 93 -5.43 10.98 1.45
N LEU A 94 -5.57 10.75 0.14
CA LEU A 94 -4.99 11.66 -0.87
C LEU A 94 -5.63 13.05 -0.82
N GLN A 95 -6.94 13.14 -0.52
CA GLN A 95 -7.60 14.42 -0.28
C GLN A 95 -7.00 15.12 0.93
N MET A 96 -6.90 14.44 2.08
CA MET A 96 -6.35 15.01 3.31
C MET A 96 -4.90 15.47 3.12
N ARG A 97 -4.09 14.70 2.38
CA ARG A 97 -2.73 15.09 1.99
C ARG A 97 -2.73 16.39 1.17
N SER A 98 -3.60 16.51 0.18
CA SER A 98 -3.69 17.71 -0.66
C SER A 98 -4.11 18.97 0.12
N GLU A 99 -4.84 18.78 1.22
CA GLU A 99 -5.27 19.85 2.14
C GLU A 99 -4.23 20.18 3.23
N GLY A 100 -3.08 19.51 3.24
CA GLY A 100 -2.06 19.69 4.28
C GLY A 100 -2.43 19.10 5.65
N LYS A 101 -3.38 18.16 5.66
CA LYS A 101 -3.94 17.53 6.87
C LYS A 101 -3.48 16.07 7.06
N GLN A 102 -2.25 15.76 6.65
CA GLN A 102 -1.72 14.39 6.69
C GLN A 102 -1.75 13.79 8.10
N PHE A 103 -1.45 14.60 9.11
CA PHE A 103 -1.45 14.12 10.48
C PHE A 103 -2.84 13.69 10.96
N GLU A 104 -3.90 14.26 10.40
CA GLU A 104 -5.27 13.94 10.80
C GLU A 104 -5.72 12.54 10.35
N VAL A 105 -5.07 11.96 9.33
CA VAL A 105 -5.44 10.62 8.84
C VAL A 105 -4.90 9.50 9.73
N LEU A 106 -3.87 9.75 10.52
CA LEU A 106 -3.30 8.74 11.41
C LEU A 106 -4.34 8.28 12.44
N ASP A 107 -4.30 7.00 12.79
CA ASP A 107 -5.13 6.45 13.85
C ASP A 107 -4.92 7.23 15.15
N PRO A 108 -5.99 7.65 15.84
CA PRO A 108 -5.86 8.40 17.10
C PRO A 108 -5.00 7.69 18.16
N THR A 109 -4.97 6.34 18.15
CA THR A 109 -4.18 5.56 19.11
C THR A 109 -2.67 5.61 18.84
N LEU A 110 -2.27 5.99 17.63
CA LEU A 110 -0.87 6.11 17.22
C LEU A 110 -0.31 7.53 17.44
N LYS A 111 -1.17 8.54 17.50
CA LYS A 111 -0.77 9.96 17.55
C LYS A 111 -0.17 10.37 18.88
N GLY A 112 0.65 11.42 18.85
CA GLY A 112 1.24 12.02 20.04
C GLY A 112 2.37 11.18 20.64
N THR A 113 3.01 10.35 19.84
CA THR A 113 4.14 9.53 20.21
C THR A 113 5.44 10.12 19.67
N ARG A 114 6.58 9.63 20.16
CA ARG A 114 7.89 9.99 19.61
C ARG A 114 8.09 9.55 18.16
N TYR A 115 7.14 8.79 17.59
CA TYR A 115 7.20 8.22 16.25
C TYR A 115 6.34 8.96 15.21
N ASP A 116 5.75 10.09 15.58
CA ASP A 116 4.85 10.84 14.70
C ASP A 116 5.53 11.22 13.37
N GLU A 117 6.79 11.62 13.41
CA GLU A 117 7.57 11.98 12.22
C GLU A 117 7.82 10.76 11.30
N GLN A 118 8.17 9.62 11.88
CA GLN A 118 8.39 8.38 11.15
C GLN A 118 7.09 7.89 10.49
N MET A 119 5.97 7.97 11.22
CA MET A 119 4.65 7.62 10.66
C MET A 119 4.28 8.53 9.47
N LEU A 120 4.61 9.82 9.52
CA LEU A 120 4.39 10.72 8.38
C LEU A 120 5.30 10.38 7.19
N LYS A 121 6.54 9.95 7.42
CA LYS A 121 7.43 9.44 6.35
C LYS A 121 6.87 8.16 5.71
N VAL A 122 6.37 7.23 6.52
CA VAL A 122 5.69 6.01 6.00
C VAL A 122 4.42 6.38 5.24
N LEU A 123 3.63 7.34 5.74
CA LEU A 123 2.42 7.82 5.07
C LEU A 123 2.75 8.42 3.69
N GLU A 124 3.81 9.21 3.59
CA GLU A 124 4.25 9.77 2.30
C GLU A 124 4.65 8.66 1.32
N THR A 125 5.40 7.65 1.80
CA THR A 125 5.76 6.46 1.02
C THR A 125 4.52 5.71 0.54
N ALA A 126 3.53 5.51 1.42
CA ALA A 126 2.27 4.87 1.08
C ALA A 126 1.49 5.66 0.02
N CYS A 127 1.40 6.99 0.17
CA CYS A 127 0.76 7.87 -0.81
C CYS A 127 1.42 7.79 -2.19
N ASN A 128 2.74 7.68 -2.24
CA ASN A 128 3.46 7.52 -3.51
C ASN A 128 3.20 6.15 -4.13
N CYS A 129 3.07 5.09 -3.33
CA CYS A 129 2.70 3.76 -3.82
C CYS A 129 1.29 3.72 -4.43
N VAL A 130 0.33 4.49 -3.91
CA VAL A 130 -1.05 4.52 -4.40
C VAL A 130 -1.30 5.62 -5.44
N ASP A 131 -0.26 6.22 -6.03
CA ASP A 131 -0.42 7.20 -7.11
C ASP A 131 -1.26 6.59 -8.25
N HIS A 132 -2.23 7.39 -8.75
CA HIS A 132 -3.11 6.98 -9.83
C HIS A 132 -2.31 6.65 -11.11
N ASN A 133 -1.24 7.40 -11.37
CA ASN A 133 -0.32 7.10 -12.46
C ASN A 133 0.70 6.04 -12.03
N GLN A 134 0.54 4.81 -12.54
CA GLN A 134 1.42 3.69 -12.21
C GLN A 134 2.92 3.98 -12.42
N PHE A 135 3.28 4.83 -13.38
CA PHE A 135 4.67 5.17 -13.68
C PHE A 135 5.33 6.07 -12.64
N ARG A 136 4.54 6.74 -11.79
CA ARG A 136 5.02 7.55 -10.67
C ARG A 136 5.20 6.76 -9.39
N ARG A 137 4.63 5.56 -9.30
CA ARG A 137 4.80 4.70 -8.13
C ARG A 137 6.26 4.28 -8.02
N PRO A 138 6.83 4.26 -6.82
CA PRO A 138 8.21 3.82 -6.60
C PRO A 138 8.39 2.33 -6.97
N ALA A 139 9.62 1.95 -7.33
CA ALA A 139 9.98 0.54 -7.44
C ALA A 139 10.14 -0.07 -6.04
N ILE A 140 10.06 -1.40 -5.93
CA ILE A 140 10.14 -2.10 -4.64
C ILE A 140 11.43 -1.75 -3.89
N MET A 141 12.58 -1.66 -4.56
CA MET A 141 13.86 -1.34 -3.93
C MET A 141 13.90 0.08 -3.37
N GLU A 142 13.21 1.03 -4.01
CA GLU A 142 13.10 2.40 -3.51
C GLU A 142 12.26 2.44 -2.22
N VAL A 143 11.17 1.66 -2.18
CA VAL A 143 10.32 1.55 -0.98
C VAL A 143 11.08 0.88 0.17
N VAL A 144 11.79 -0.22 -0.10
CA VAL A 144 12.63 -0.91 0.90
C VAL A 144 13.66 0.06 1.47
N SER A 145 14.43 0.76 0.60
CA SER A 145 15.43 1.73 1.06
C SER A 145 14.84 2.85 1.89
N CYS A 146 13.63 3.32 1.54
CA CYS A 146 12.93 4.35 2.31
C CYS A 146 12.52 3.83 3.70
N LEU A 147 11.93 2.64 3.78
CA LEU A 147 11.51 2.05 5.04
C LEU A 147 12.70 1.70 5.94
N ASP A 148 13.80 1.18 5.38
CA ASP A 148 15.04 0.90 6.11
C ASP A 148 15.66 2.17 6.69
N SER A 149 15.61 3.29 5.96
CA SER A 149 16.10 4.58 6.47
C SER A 149 15.27 5.09 7.65
N ILE A 150 13.96 4.87 7.63
CA ILE A 150 13.07 5.23 8.74
C ILE A 150 13.37 4.36 9.97
N ASP A 151 13.64 3.06 9.79
CA ASP A 151 14.00 2.16 10.88
C ASP A 151 15.35 2.55 11.51
N ALA A 152 16.34 2.92 10.69
CA ALA A 152 17.64 3.39 11.18
C ALA A 152 17.52 4.64 12.06
N ASP A 153 16.61 5.57 11.72
CA ASP A 153 16.31 6.77 12.53
C ASP A 153 15.71 6.42 13.91
N LEU A 154 15.12 5.22 14.06
CA LEU A 154 14.53 4.76 15.33
C LEU A 154 15.57 4.16 16.29
N GLN A 155 16.72 3.74 15.78
CA GLN A 155 17.78 3.08 16.56
C GLN A 155 18.83 4.07 17.09
N THR A 156 18.75 5.34 16.71
CA THR A 156 19.61 6.45 17.17
C THR A 156 18.92 7.29 18.20
#